data_4fd8659242595a9810a601de1b06d129
#
_entry.id   4fd8659242595a9810a601de1b06d129
#
_cell.length_a   1.000
_cell.length_b   1.000
_cell.length_c   1.000
_cell.angle_alpha   90.00
_cell.angle_beta   90.00
_cell.angle_gamma   90.00
#
_symmetry.space_group_name_H-M   'P 1'
#
loop_
_entity.id
_entity.type
_entity.pdbx_description
1 polymer ?
#
loop_
_entity_poly.entity_id
_entity_poly.type
_entity_poly.pdbx_seq_one_letter_code
_entity_poly.pdbx_strand_id
1 'polypeptide(L)'
;MSSITPDFRFPSEKKANSLAGVVDSWLNIPVATLIGYFSLFAIAFGNLVDVEANNEAVGFGGQALVKVMFLSLGGLYGGIGVLTDAKVRRLLLSFPMMWMSLILVFFCLAVPTSLTVFTSLASTMSIACVLLMTATALVQLGVRSVLNTVFFATAAYVFLSWAAYLFVPSIGVFFEATTEGREFHRMGGLAHPNVLGQMSGVTLILGLLLQLDQKKFSLVRTIVMFFAAAALVGSLSRTSLLATTMAIAVIFRSHIFHRRYAMPAIVCGVVGIALLIVATMVFDIEAKVGSKLGLLSKSGDTAELTSATGRTEIWAEVIWLVSERPLVGYGAATSKYLLKDYSLHTHNLVLNVALSTGVLGGIFAFWMCLERVFKLFVTRHPIADALVVFVVVNGLFENVIFSILCGLPTMIWIIALALPTIDATKQEEQNPQATNKILRLSP
;
A
#
# COMPACT_ATOMS: atom_id res chain seq x y z
N MET A 1 38.90 -3.13 8.00
CA MET A 1 37.46 -2.83 8.12
C MET A 1 36.92 -2.59 6.72
N SER A 2 36.45 -3.64 6.02
CA SER A 2 35.85 -3.50 4.70
C SER A 2 34.46 -2.91 4.86
N SER A 3 34.21 -1.76 4.24
CA SER A 3 32.91 -1.11 4.15
C SER A 3 31.97 -1.97 3.31
N ILE A 4 31.15 -2.81 3.95
CA ILE A 4 30.07 -3.50 3.28
C ILE A 4 28.95 -2.47 3.13
N THR A 5 29.00 -1.67 2.08
CA THR A 5 27.84 -0.96 1.57
C THR A 5 26.83 -2.02 1.13
N PRO A 6 25.55 -1.96 1.54
CA PRO A 6 24.54 -2.86 0.98
C PRO A 6 24.49 -2.60 -0.52
N ASP A 7 24.70 -3.65 -1.31
CA ASP A 7 24.71 -3.56 -2.77
C ASP A 7 23.24 -3.42 -3.23
N PHE A 8 22.80 -2.19 -3.43
CA PHE A 8 21.46 -1.81 -3.95
C PHE A 8 21.29 -2.10 -5.44
N ARG A 9 22.07 -3.00 -6.02
CA ARG A 9 22.06 -3.22 -7.47
C ARG A 9 20.91 -4.14 -7.87
N PHE A 10 20.02 -3.60 -8.69
CA PHE A 10 19.17 -4.46 -9.52
C PHE A 10 20.03 -5.19 -10.56
N PRO A 11 19.70 -6.44 -10.93
CA PRO A 11 20.39 -7.14 -11.99
C PRO A 11 20.45 -6.29 -13.26
N SER A 12 21.64 -6.19 -13.88
CA SER A 12 21.87 -5.35 -15.06
C SER A 12 21.05 -5.83 -16.25
N GLU A 13 20.11 -5.01 -16.73
CA GLU A 13 19.49 -5.18 -18.03
C GLU A 13 20.47 -4.69 -19.13
N LYS A 14 20.58 -5.46 -20.23
CA LYS A 14 21.39 -5.07 -21.39
C LYS A 14 20.89 -3.74 -21.97
N LYS A 15 21.75 -2.73 -22.03
CA LYS A 15 21.43 -1.42 -22.61
C LYS A 15 21.39 -1.51 -24.15
N ALA A 16 20.30 -1.04 -24.75
CA ALA A 16 20.28 -0.66 -26.16
C ALA A 16 21.05 0.66 -26.34
N ASN A 17 22.08 0.67 -27.16
CA ASN A 17 23.06 1.77 -27.24
C ASN A 17 22.78 2.83 -28.35
N SER A 18 21.64 2.75 -29.07
CA SER A 18 21.30 3.74 -30.10
C SER A 18 19.80 4.09 -30.08
N LEU A 19 19.44 5.32 -30.49
CA LEU A 19 18.07 5.77 -30.64
C LEU A 19 17.26 4.89 -31.61
N ALA A 20 17.87 4.45 -32.72
CA ALA A 20 17.25 3.53 -33.66
C ALA A 20 16.97 2.16 -33.01
N GLY A 21 17.90 1.62 -32.26
CA GLY A 21 17.70 0.36 -31.49
C GLY A 21 16.64 0.49 -30.38
N VAL A 22 16.44 1.69 -29.84
CA VAL A 22 15.35 1.96 -28.90
C VAL A 22 14.01 1.95 -29.63
N VAL A 23 13.86 2.63 -30.76
CA VAL A 23 12.62 2.66 -31.56
C VAL A 23 12.26 1.28 -32.08
N ASP A 24 13.22 0.53 -32.64
CA ASP A 24 13.00 -0.85 -33.08
C ASP A 24 12.61 -1.78 -31.92
N SER A 25 13.16 -1.55 -30.73
CA SER A 25 12.77 -2.30 -29.52
C SER A 25 11.33 -2.02 -29.08
N TRP A 26 10.84 -0.80 -29.27
CA TRP A 26 9.44 -0.43 -28.96
C TRP A 26 8.43 -1.05 -29.92
N LEU A 27 8.77 -1.10 -31.23
CA LEU A 27 7.94 -1.70 -32.27
C LEU A 27 7.81 -3.22 -32.13
N ASN A 28 8.78 -3.88 -31.48
CA ASN A 28 8.81 -5.32 -31.28
C ASN A 28 8.36 -5.76 -29.87
N ILE A 29 7.77 -4.86 -29.05
CA ILE A 29 7.26 -5.24 -27.73
C ILE A 29 6.03 -6.13 -27.90
N PRO A 30 5.99 -7.34 -27.31
CA PRO A 30 4.81 -8.19 -27.34
C PRO A 30 3.58 -7.45 -26.78
N VAL A 31 2.44 -7.60 -27.43
CA VAL A 31 1.18 -6.96 -27.00
C VAL A 31 0.85 -7.26 -25.53
N ALA A 32 1.13 -8.49 -25.08
CA ALA A 32 0.95 -8.87 -23.68
C ALA A 32 1.78 -8.00 -22.71
N THR A 33 3.02 -7.65 -23.10
CA THR A 33 3.90 -6.78 -22.31
C THR A 33 3.33 -5.36 -22.22
N LEU A 34 2.81 -4.81 -23.33
CA LEU A 34 2.14 -3.49 -23.33
C LEU A 34 0.89 -3.50 -22.45
N ILE A 35 0.07 -4.54 -22.53
CA ILE A 35 -1.10 -4.72 -21.65
C ILE A 35 -0.67 -4.76 -20.19
N GLY A 36 0.42 -5.47 -19.87
CA GLY A 36 0.97 -5.52 -18.51
C GLY A 36 1.37 -4.15 -17.98
N TYR A 37 2.14 -3.37 -18.74
CA TYR A 37 2.52 -1.99 -18.36
C TYR A 37 1.32 -1.08 -18.20
N PHE A 38 0.40 -1.12 -19.16
CA PHE A 38 -0.79 -0.30 -19.15
C PHE A 38 -1.69 -0.60 -17.94
N SER A 39 -1.94 -1.89 -17.67
CA SER A 39 -2.75 -2.32 -16.53
C SER A 39 -2.12 -1.92 -15.18
N LEU A 40 -0.80 -2.12 -15.04
CA LEU A 40 -0.05 -1.68 -13.86
C LEU A 40 -0.19 -0.17 -13.64
N PHE A 41 0.07 0.62 -14.70
CA PHE A 41 -0.04 2.07 -14.65
C PHE A 41 -1.45 2.50 -14.30
N ALA A 42 -2.46 1.96 -15.00
CA ALA A 42 -3.85 2.34 -14.81
C ALA A 42 -4.37 2.01 -13.42
N ILE A 43 -4.00 0.85 -12.84
CA ILE A 43 -4.42 0.47 -11.48
C ILE A 43 -3.66 1.27 -10.44
N ALA A 44 -2.36 1.54 -10.64
CA ALA A 44 -1.58 2.38 -9.73
C ALA A 44 -2.06 3.83 -9.73
N PHE A 45 -2.37 4.39 -10.92
CA PHE A 45 -2.89 5.73 -11.09
C PHE A 45 -4.35 5.85 -10.66
N GLY A 46 -5.16 4.83 -10.97
CA GLY A 46 -6.62 4.82 -10.83
C GLY A 46 -7.13 4.70 -9.38
N ASN A 47 -6.31 5.02 -8.38
CA ASN A 47 -6.77 5.22 -7.01
C ASN A 47 -7.55 6.54 -6.90
N LEU A 48 -8.36 6.81 -7.95
CA LEU A 48 -9.28 7.91 -8.04
C LEU A 48 -10.45 7.62 -7.11
N VAL A 49 -10.84 8.62 -6.47
CA VAL A 49 -11.95 8.88 -5.55
C VAL A 49 -12.99 7.76 -5.43
N ASP A 50 -13.30 7.40 -4.20
CA ASP A 50 -14.69 7.15 -3.79
C ASP A 50 -15.47 8.49 -3.78
N VAL A 51 -15.76 9.05 -4.95
CA VAL A 51 -16.68 10.21 -5.08
C VAL A 51 -18.10 9.82 -4.67
N GLU A 52 -18.37 8.52 -4.59
CA GLU A 52 -19.67 7.97 -4.22
C GLU A 52 -20.00 8.02 -2.72
N ALA A 53 -19.05 8.45 -1.87
CA ALA A 53 -19.33 8.63 -0.44
C ALA A 53 -20.44 9.67 -0.18
N ASN A 54 -20.68 10.57 -1.11
CA ASN A 54 -21.67 11.65 -0.95
C ASN A 54 -22.96 11.50 -1.78
N ASN A 55 -23.07 10.48 -2.62
CA ASN A 55 -24.27 10.27 -3.44
C ASN A 55 -24.93 8.94 -3.07
N GLU A 56 -26.11 9.01 -2.51
CA GLU A 56 -27.00 7.87 -2.19
C GLU A 56 -27.48 7.08 -3.42
N ALA A 57 -27.02 7.40 -4.61
CA ALA A 57 -27.39 6.71 -5.83
C ALA A 57 -26.69 5.34 -5.90
N VAL A 58 -27.49 4.30 -5.86
CA VAL A 58 -27.13 2.88 -6.03
C VAL A 58 -26.71 2.63 -7.48
N GLY A 59 -25.55 3.13 -7.90
CA GLY A 59 -25.02 2.91 -9.24
C GLY A 59 -23.50 3.05 -9.27
N PHE A 60 -22.82 2.18 -10.04
CA PHE A 60 -21.42 2.39 -10.33
C PHE A 60 -21.27 3.68 -11.15
N GLY A 61 -20.75 4.75 -10.55
CA GLY A 61 -20.40 5.96 -11.27
C GLY A 61 -19.40 5.67 -12.40
N GLY A 62 -19.31 6.56 -13.40
CA GLY A 62 -18.42 6.34 -14.54
C GLY A 62 -16.97 6.03 -14.18
N GLN A 63 -16.49 6.55 -13.06
CA GLN A 63 -15.13 6.27 -12.55
C GLN A 63 -14.98 4.83 -12.04
N ALA A 64 -15.97 4.30 -11.34
CA ALA A 64 -15.96 2.91 -10.89
C ALA A 64 -15.98 1.95 -12.09
N LEU A 65 -16.74 2.27 -13.14
CA LEU A 65 -16.76 1.48 -14.38
C LEU A 65 -15.38 1.46 -15.06
N VAL A 66 -14.71 2.60 -15.17
CA VAL A 66 -13.35 2.69 -15.72
C VAL A 66 -12.37 1.86 -14.88
N LYS A 67 -12.46 1.94 -13.55
CA LYS A 67 -11.61 1.15 -12.65
C LYS A 67 -11.88 -0.35 -12.79
N VAL A 68 -13.13 -0.78 -12.89
CA VAL A 68 -13.50 -2.19 -13.14
C VAL A 68 -12.96 -2.66 -14.48
N MET A 69 -13.02 -1.83 -15.53
CA MET A 69 -12.45 -2.17 -16.85
C MET A 69 -10.93 -2.42 -16.75
N PHE A 70 -10.18 -1.55 -16.08
CA PHE A 70 -8.74 -1.73 -15.87
C PHE A 70 -8.41 -2.95 -15.01
N LEU A 71 -9.20 -3.19 -13.95
CA LEU A 71 -9.05 -4.38 -13.12
C LEU A 71 -9.31 -5.66 -13.94
N SER A 72 -10.32 -5.66 -14.79
CA SER A 72 -10.64 -6.82 -15.66
C SER A 72 -9.53 -7.08 -16.67
N LEU A 73 -8.98 -6.03 -17.29
CA LEU A 73 -7.84 -6.14 -18.20
C LEU A 73 -6.60 -6.67 -17.49
N GLY A 74 -6.30 -6.14 -16.31
CA GLY A 74 -5.20 -6.61 -15.46
C GLY A 74 -5.41 -8.05 -14.99
N GLY A 75 -6.64 -8.41 -14.61
CA GLY A 75 -7.02 -9.77 -14.22
C GLY A 75 -6.86 -10.77 -15.36
N LEU A 76 -7.25 -10.40 -16.59
CA LEU A 76 -7.05 -11.22 -17.79
C LEU A 76 -5.54 -11.43 -18.06
N TYR A 77 -4.75 -10.37 -18.04
CA TYR A 77 -3.29 -10.47 -18.19
C TYR A 77 -2.69 -11.37 -17.11
N GLY A 78 -3.09 -11.18 -15.85
CA GLY A 78 -2.63 -11.99 -14.71
C GLY A 78 -3.05 -13.46 -14.83
N GLY A 79 -4.30 -13.70 -15.24
CA GLY A 79 -4.84 -15.06 -15.45
C GLY A 79 -4.09 -15.81 -16.55
N ILE A 80 -3.83 -15.16 -17.70
CA ILE A 80 -3.01 -15.75 -18.77
C ILE A 80 -1.61 -16.06 -18.23
N GLY A 81 -0.98 -15.16 -17.47
CA GLY A 81 0.33 -15.39 -16.86
C GLY A 81 0.36 -16.62 -15.95
N VAL A 82 -0.66 -16.79 -15.11
CA VAL A 82 -0.77 -17.98 -14.24
C VAL A 82 -0.93 -19.27 -15.06
N LEU A 83 -1.70 -19.24 -16.14
CA LEU A 83 -1.91 -20.42 -16.98
C LEU A 83 -0.65 -20.80 -17.78
N THR A 84 0.09 -19.81 -18.26
CA THR A 84 1.21 -20.03 -19.20
C THR A 84 2.58 -20.11 -18.52
N ASP A 85 2.77 -19.47 -17.35
CA ASP A 85 4.08 -19.36 -16.72
C ASP A 85 4.14 -20.07 -15.35
N ALA A 86 4.97 -21.12 -15.27
CA ALA A 86 5.19 -21.87 -14.04
C ALA A 86 5.87 -21.02 -12.94
N LYS A 87 6.66 -19.99 -13.31
CA LYS A 87 7.31 -19.10 -12.32
C LYS A 87 6.26 -18.25 -11.60
N VAL A 88 5.22 -17.80 -12.30
CA VAL A 88 4.09 -17.08 -11.69
C VAL A 88 3.36 -17.95 -10.68
N ARG A 89 3.05 -19.22 -11.06
CA ARG A 89 2.41 -20.18 -10.13
C ARG A 89 3.26 -20.44 -8.91
N ARG A 90 4.57 -20.64 -9.07
CA ARG A 90 5.50 -20.84 -7.94
C ARG A 90 5.54 -19.62 -7.03
N LEU A 91 5.55 -18.41 -7.59
CA LEU A 91 5.53 -17.17 -6.81
C LEU A 91 4.25 -17.07 -5.97
N LEU A 92 3.07 -17.32 -6.55
CA LEU A 92 1.79 -17.26 -5.84
C LEU A 92 1.67 -18.30 -4.71
N LEU A 93 2.30 -19.48 -4.88
CA LEU A 93 2.33 -20.55 -3.89
C LEU A 93 3.50 -20.40 -2.90
N SER A 94 4.41 -19.46 -3.11
CA SER A 94 5.53 -19.23 -2.21
C SER A 94 5.09 -18.58 -0.91
N PHE A 95 5.82 -18.89 0.15
CA PHE A 95 5.70 -18.13 1.38
C PHE A 95 6.52 -16.84 1.24
N PRO A 96 5.97 -15.66 1.33
CA PRO A 96 4.74 -15.25 2.03
C PRO A 96 3.53 -14.92 1.14
N MET A 97 3.62 -15.09 -0.19
CA MET A 97 2.51 -14.79 -1.11
C MET A 97 1.27 -15.66 -0.81
N MET A 98 1.49 -16.85 -0.26
CA MET A 98 0.43 -17.76 0.17
C MET A 98 -0.55 -17.10 1.16
N TRP A 99 -0.11 -16.16 2.00
CA TRP A 99 -1.00 -15.42 2.91
C TRP A 99 -2.07 -14.65 2.17
N MET A 100 -1.71 -13.97 1.07
CA MET A 100 -2.68 -13.25 0.23
C MET A 100 -3.67 -14.22 -0.43
N SER A 101 -3.19 -15.37 -0.88
CA SER A 101 -4.05 -16.41 -1.48
C SER A 101 -5.03 -16.98 -0.46
N LEU A 102 -4.59 -17.23 0.77
CA LEU A 102 -5.47 -17.71 1.86
C LEU A 102 -6.52 -16.65 2.25
N ILE A 103 -6.13 -15.41 2.40
CA ILE A 103 -7.07 -14.32 2.69
C ILE A 103 -8.10 -14.19 1.57
N LEU A 104 -7.69 -14.32 0.30
CA LEU A 104 -8.61 -14.33 -0.83
C LEU A 104 -9.64 -15.47 -0.72
N VAL A 105 -9.23 -16.66 -0.28
CA VAL A 105 -10.17 -17.78 -0.05
C VAL A 105 -11.21 -17.40 1.00
N PHE A 106 -10.82 -16.76 2.12
CA PHE A 106 -11.79 -16.30 3.13
C PHE A 106 -12.75 -15.26 2.54
N PHE A 107 -12.27 -14.34 1.72
CA PHE A 107 -13.16 -13.40 1.02
C PHE A 107 -14.13 -14.13 0.10
N CYS A 108 -13.69 -15.13 -0.67
CA CYS A 108 -14.58 -15.95 -1.51
C CYS A 108 -15.66 -16.67 -0.70
N LEU A 109 -15.29 -17.26 0.44
CA LEU A 109 -16.23 -17.94 1.34
C LEU A 109 -17.25 -16.98 1.97
N ALA A 110 -16.89 -15.71 2.16
CA ALA A 110 -17.79 -14.70 2.72
C ALA A 110 -18.78 -14.12 1.67
N VAL A 111 -18.55 -14.27 0.37
CA VAL A 111 -19.43 -13.71 -0.67
C VAL A 111 -20.88 -14.19 -0.55
N PRO A 112 -21.19 -15.49 -0.39
CA PRO A 112 -22.58 -15.97 -0.35
C PRO A 112 -23.36 -15.47 0.86
N THR A 113 -22.67 -15.15 1.96
CA THR A 113 -23.29 -14.67 3.22
C THR A 113 -23.30 -13.15 3.34
N SER A 114 -22.80 -12.44 2.32
CA SER A 114 -22.68 -11.00 2.33
C SER A 114 -24.04 -10.31 2.29
N LEU A 115 -24.13 -9.17 3.00
CA LEU A 115 -25.29 -8.26 2.91
C LEU A 115 -25.47 -7.70 1.48
N THR A 116 -24.38 -7.59 0.71
CA THR A 116 -24.35 -7.07 -0.66
C THR A 116 -23.50 -7.99 -1.52
N VAL A 117 -24.08 -9.12 -1.93
CA VAL A 117 -23.38 -10.18 -2.66
C VAL A 117 -22.63 -9.65 -3.90
N PHE A 118 -23.27 -8.81 -4.70
CA PHE A 118 -22.66 -8.26 -5.92
C PHE A 118 -21.43 -7.40 -5.62
N THR A 119 -21.55 -6.47 -4.65
CA THR A 119 -20.43 -5.60 -4.26
C THR A 119 -19.28 -6.41 -3.63
N SER A 120 -19.64 -7.40 -2.80
CA SER A 120 -18.67 -8.30 -2.18
C SER A 120 -17.94 -9.15 -3.21
N LEU A 121 -18.65 -9.66 -4.23
CA LEU A 121 -18.05 -10.38 -5.34
C LEU A 121 -17.10 -9.48 -6.14
N ALA A 122 -17.56 -8.28 -6.52
CA ALA A 122 -16.73 -7.33 -7.27
C ALA A 122 -15.45 -6.94 -6.49
N SER A 123 -15.56 -6.72 -5.18
CA SER A 123 -14.43 -6.43 -4.32
C SER A 123 -13.46 -7.62 -4.23
N THR A 124 -13.98 -8.84 -4.04
CA THR A 124 -13.18 -10.07 -4.00
C THR A 124 -12.47 -10.32 -5.33
N MET A 125 -13.17 -10.14 -6.44
CA MET A 125 -12.58 -10.24 -7.78
C MET A 125 -11.50 -9.18 -8.01
N SER A 126 -11.67 -7.96 -7.48
CA SER A 126 -10.64 -6.93 -7.59
C SER A 126 -9.35 -7.31 -6.87
N ILE A 127 -9.45 -7.94 -5.68
CA ILE A 127 -8.28 -8.47 -4.96
C ILE A 127 -7.56 -9.51 -5.82
N ALA A 128 -8.31 -10.47 -6.40
CA ALA A 128 -7.75 -11.50 -7.27
C ALA A 128 -7.08 -10.89 -8.50
N CYS A 129 -7.73 -9.95 -9.19
CA CYS A 129 -7.18 -9.28 -10.37
C CYS A 129 -5.85 -8.58 -10.07
N VAL A 130 -5.77 -7.80 -8.98
CA VAL A 130 -4.53 -7.10 -8.60
C VAL A 130 -3.44 -8.09 -8.18
N LEU A 131 -3.80 -9.17 -7.48
CA LEU A 131 -2.85 -10.22 -7.07
C LEU A 131 -2.23 -10.91 -8.29
N LEU A 132 -3.06 -11.42 -9.19
CA LEU A 132 -2.61 -12.16 -10.37
C LEU A 132 -1.82 -11.26 -11.32
N MET A 133 -2.32 -10.07 -11.59
CA MET A 133 -1.65 -9.09 -12.44
C MET A 133 -0.27 -8.70 -11.88
N THR A 134 -0.19 -8.34 -10.60
CA THR A 134 1.07 -7.87 -10.00
C THR A 134 2.10 -9.00 -9.97
N ALA A 135 1.70 -10.22 -9.58
CA ALA A 135 2.57 -11.39 -9.59
C ALA A 135 3.11 -11.69 -11.01
N THR A 136 2.23 -11.67 -12.01
CA THR A 136 2.61 -11.88 -13.42
C THR A 136 3.56 -10.79 -13.90
N ALA A 137 3.26 -9.53 -13.63
CA ALA A 137 4.10 -8.41 -14.03
C ALA A 137 5.50 -8.47 -13.39
N LEU A 138 5.60 -8.83 -12.10
CA LEU A 138 6.90 -8.99 -11.43
C LEU A 138 7.76 -10.08 -12.07
N VAL A 139 7.16 -11.17 -12.55
CA VAL A 139 7.87 -12.26 -13.22
C VAL A 139 8.21 -11.91 -14.67
N GLN A 140 7.27 -11.38 -15.43
CA GLN A 140 7.42 -11.16 -16.88
C GLN A 140 8.11 -9.85 -17.23
N LEU A 141 7.79 -8.74 -16.54
CA LEU A 141 8.37 -7.42 -16.80
C LEU A 141 9.63 -7.17 -15.96
N GLY A 142 9.80 -7.92 -14.88
CA GLY A 142 10.87 -7.74 -13.92
C GLY A 142 10.59 -6.65 -12.89
N VAL A 143 11.21 -6.81 -11.73
CA VAL A 143 11.00 -5.97 -10.54
C VAL A 143 11.24 -4.48 -10.83
N ARG A 144 12.36 -4.15 -11.49
CA ARG A 144 12.74 -2.77 -11.78
C ARG A 144 11.74 -2.06 -12.68
N SER A 145 11.25 -2.75 -13.71
CA SER A 145 10.26 -2.21 -14.64
C SER A 145 8.93 -1.96 -13.93
N VAL A 146 8.50 -2.89 -13.07
CA VAL A 146 7.29 -2.72 -12.25
C VAL A 146 7.41 -1.52 -11.33
N LEU A 147 8.52 -1.39 -10.58
CA LEU A 147 8.73 -0.24 -9.67
C LEU A 147 8.81 1.09 -10.43
N ASN A 148 9.46 1.14 -11.59
CA ASN A 148 9.46 2.34 -12.43
C ASN A 148 8.04 2.70 -12.92
N THR A 149 7.26 1.72 -13.38
CA THR A 149 5.88 1.97 -13.85
C THR A 149 5.01 2.52 -12.73
N VAL A 150 5.08 1.93 -11.55
CA VAL A 150 4.34 2.41 -10.38
C VAL A 150 4.82 3.81 -9.96
N PHE A 151 6.13 4.07 -9.98
CA PHE A 151 6.68 5.40 -9.71
C PHE A 151 6.14 6.45 -10.68
N PHE A 152 6.13 6.17 -11.99
CA PHE A 152 5.61 7.11 -12.98
C PHE A 152 4.09 7.31 -12.87
N ALA A 153 3.34 6.27 -12.55
CA ALA A 153 1.90 6.36 -12.32
C ALA A 153 1.57 7.26 -11.12
N THR A 154 2.26 7.04 -9.99
CA THR A 154 2.05 7.86 -8.79
C THR A 154 2.60 9.27 -8.95
N ALA A 155 3.70 9.47 -9.68
CA ALA A 155 4.22 10.79 -10.04
C ALA A 155 3.22 11.56 -10.90
N ALA A 156 2.64 10.93 -11.93
CA ALA A 156 1.61 11.54 -12.78
C ALA A 156 0.39 11.95 -11.94
N TYR A 157 -0.04 11.10 -11.01
CA TYR A 157 -1.12 11.44 -10.07
C TYR A 157 -0.79 12.68 -9.23
N VAL A 158 0.41 12.75 -8.67
CA VAL A 158 0.87 13.91 -7.86
C VAL A 158 0.90 15.18 -8.71
N PHE A 159 1.44 15.12 -9.93
CA PHE A 159 1.47 16.30 -10.82
C PHE A 159 0.08 16.77 -11.23
N LEU A 160 -0.81 15.86 -11.58
CA LEU A 160 -2.20 16.22 -11.90
C LEU A 160 -2.95 16.75 -10.66
N SER A 161 -2.63 16.25 -9.47
CA SER A 161 -3.16 16.79 -8.21
C SER A 161 -2.68 18.22 -7.95
N TRP A 162 -1.43 18.54 -8.26
CA TRP A 162 -0.91 19.90 -8.24
C TRP A 162 -1.61 20.79 -9.26
N ALA A 163 -1.81 20.28 -10.48
CA ALA A 163 -2.55 21.03 -11.52
C ALA A 163 -4.00 21.30 -11.06
N ALA A 164 -4.69 20.32 -10.51
CA ALA A 164 -6.02 20.49 -9.95
C ALA A 164 -6.03 21.53 -8.81
N TYR A 165 -5.06 21.47 -7.89
CA TYR A 165 -4.96 22.40 -6.77
C TYR A 165 -4.76 23.86 -7.23
N LEU A 166 -3.91 24.08 -8.25
CA LEU A 166 -3.56 25.41 -8.74
C LEU A 166 -4.59 26.00 -9.72
N PHE A 167 -5.16 25.17 -10.59
CA PHE A 167 -5.98 25.64 -11.71
C PHE A 167 -7.47 25.32 -11.56
N VAL A 168 -7.83 24.31 -10.74
CA VAL A 168 -9.23 23.89 -10.53
C VAL A 168 -9.47 23.67 -9.03
N PRO A 169 -9.48 24.74 -8.21
CA PRO A 169 -9.58 24.62 -6.74
C PRO A 169 -10.82 23.85 -6.26
N SER A 170 -11.91 23.88 -7.03
CA SER A 170 -13.14 23.11 -6.75
C SER A 170 -12.93 21.59 -6.70
N ILE A 171 -11.86 21.08 -7.35
CA ILE A 171 -11.45 19.67 -7.31
C ILE A 171 -10.24 19.52 -6.39
N GLY A 172 -9.26 20.41 -6.51
CA GLY A 172 -7.94 20.27 -5.89
C GLY A 172 -7.91 20.60 -4.39
N VAL A 173 -8.85 21.40 -3.90
CA VAL A 173 -8.94 21.81 -2.49
C VAL A 173 -10.06 21.03 -1.81
N PHE A 174 -9.72 20.38 -0.71
CA PHE A 174 -10.68 19.67 0.12
C PHE A 174 -10.99 20.51 1.37
N PHE A 175 -12.29 20.75 1.57
CA PHE A 175 -12.79 21.47 2.73
C PHE A 175 -13.18 20.49 3.82
N GLU A 176 -12.59 20.61 4.99
CA GLU A 176 -12.92 19.80 6.15
C GLU A 176 -13.39 20.75 7.27
N ALA A 177 -14.60 20.54 7.78
CA ALA A 177 -15.10 21.27 8.93
C ALA A 177 -14.77 20.50 10.21
N THR A 178 -14.32 21.22 11.25
CA THR A 178 -14.17 20.64 12.59
C THR A 178 -15.53 20.58 13.30
N THR A 179 -15.60 19.80 14.36
CA THR A 179 -16.77 19.73 15.25
C THR A 179 -17.14 21.10 15.85
N GLU A 180 -16.18 22.02 15.93
CA GLU A 180 -16.39 23.41 16.39
C GLU A 180 -16.80 24.38 15.25
N GLY A 181 -17.03 23.87 14.03
CA GLY A 181 -17.43 24.70 12.88
C GLY A 181 -16.29 25.49 12.23
N ARG A 182 -15.03 25.23 12.58
CA ARG A 182 -13.88 25.82 11.88
C ARG A 182 -13.62 25.06 10.58
N GLU A 183 -13.57 25.79 9.48
CA GLU A 183 -13.20 25.24 8.19
C GLU A 183 -11.68 25.33 7.99
N PHE A 184 -11.08 24.26 7.53
CA PHE A 184 -9.69 24.28 7.09
C PHE A 184 -9.52 23.59 5.74
N HIS A 185 -8.55 24.08 5.00
CA HIS A 185 -8.30 23.69 3.63
C HIS A 185 -7.16 22.71 3.55
N ARG A 186 -7.35 21.59 2.85
CA ARG A 186 -6.34 20.58 2.59
C ARG A 186 -6.14 20.42 1.10
N MET A 187 -4.93 20.08 0.67
CA MET A 187 -4.72 19.64 -0.69
C MET A 187 -5.37 18.27 -0.88
N GLY A 188 -6.51 18.22 -1.57
CA GLY A 188 -7.24 16.98 -1.87
C GLY A 188 -6.73 16.29 -3.13
N GLY A 189 -6.21 17.07 -4.06
CA GLY A 189 -5.76 16.59 -5.35
C GLY A 189 -6.92 16.10 -6.21
N LEU A 190 -6.72 14.95 -6.87
CA LEU A 190 -7.75 14.35 -7.72
C LEU A 190 -8.77 13.51 -6.92
N ALA A 191 -8.56 13.38 -5.61
CA ALA A 191 -9.38 12.51 -4.77
C ALA A 191 -9.54 13.07 -3.36
N HIS A 192 -9.19 12.29 -2.39
CA HIS A 192 -9.23 12.62 -0.96
C HIS A 192 -7.80 12.91 -0.46
N PRO A 193 -7.59 13.84 0.50
CA PRO A 193 -6.26 14.15 1.04
C PRO A 193 -5.46 12.94 1.51
N ASN A 194 -6.10 11.94 2.12
CA ASN A 194 -5.42 10.73 2.56
C ASN A 194 -4.89 9.90 1.38
N VAL A 195 -5.64 9.86 0.26
CA VAL A 195 -5.20 9.19 -0.98
C VAL A 195 -4.00 9.93 -1.58
N LEU A 196 -4.07 11.27 -1.67
CA LEU A 196 -2.94 12.08 -2.13
C LEU A 196 -1.71 11.87 -1.27
N GLY A 197 -1.88 11.82 0.07
CA GLY A 197 -0.80 11.51 1.00
C GLY A 197 -0.16 10.15 0.74
N GLN A 198 -0.95 9.10 0.51
CA GLN A 198 -0.45 7.76 0.18
C GLN A 198 0.28 7.73 -1.16
N MET A 199 -0.29 8.34 -2.22
CA MET A 199 0.35 8.44 -3.54
C MET A 199 1.69 9.17 -3.47
N SER A 200 1.72 10.29 -2.76
CA SER A 200 2.93 11.10 -2.55
C SER A 200 3.99 10.33 -1.75
N GLY A 201 3.58 9.61 -0.71
CA GLY A 201 4.46 8.77 0.10
C GLY A 201 5.10 7.65 -0.73
N VAL A 202 4.31 6.93 -1.53
CA VAL A 202 4.83 5.89 -2.44
C VAL A 202 5.78 6.49 -3.48
N THR A 203 5.43 7.64 -4.07
CA THR A 203 6.30 8.35 -5.03
C THR A 203 7.66 8.68 -4.40
N LEU A 204 7.68 9.18 -3.17
CA LEU A 204 8.91 9.49 -2.45
C LEU A 204 9.74 8.24 -2.18
N ILE A 205 9.14 7.18 -1.65
CA ILE A 205 9.82 5.93 -1.32
C ILE A 205 10.42 5.30 -2.58
N LEU A 206 9.63 5.14 -3.64
CA LEU A 206 10.10 4.55 -4.90
C LEU A 206 11.12 5.45 -5.60
N GLY A 207 10.90 6.76 -5.62
CA GLY A 207 11.85 7.73 -6.19
C GLY A 207 13.22 7.64 -5.51
N LEU A 208 13.25 7.54 -4.18
CA LEU A 208 14.46 7.39 -3.39
C LEU A 208 15.17 6.04 -3.67
N LEU A 209 14.43 4.93 -3.62
CA LEU A 209 14.96 3.60 -3.88
C LEU A 209 15.55 3.48 -5.30
N LEU A 210 14.82 3.99 -6.30
CA LEU A 210 15.29 4.01 -7.69
C LEU A 210 16.45 4.98 -7.91
N GLN A 211 16.56 6.04 -7.10
CA GLN A 211 17.70 6.97 -7.15
C GLN A 211 18.96 6.34 -6.54
N LEU A 212 18.83 5.65 -5.41
CA LEU A 212 19.94 4.98 -4.73
C LEU A 212 20.53 3.81 -5.56
N ASP A 213 19.68 3.14 -6.37
CA ASP A 213 20.14 2.08 -7.28
C ASP A 213 20.95 2.60 -8.47
N GLN A 214 20.79 3.86 -8.83
CA GLN A 214 21.51 4.43 -9.98
C GLN A 214 22.82 5.09 -9.56
N LYS A 215 23.91 4.81 -10.33
CA LYS A 215 25.20 5.49 -10.14
C LYS A 215 25.13 6.98 -10.51
N LYS A 216 24.14 7.40 -11.32
CA LYS A 216 23.98 8.77 -11.79
C LYS A 216 22.80 9.43 -11.12
N PHE A 217 23.00 10.64 -10.64
CA PHE A 217 21.94 11.50 -10.12
C PHE A 217 20.92 11.84 -11.23
N SER A 218 19.63 11.67 -10.93
CA SER A 218 18.56 12.04 -11.85
C SER A 218 17.84 13.28 -11.33
N LEU A 219 18.06 14.43 -11.99
CA LEU A 219 17.39 15.69 -11.67
C LEU A 219 15.86 15.56 -11.75
N VAL A 220 15.36 14.85 -12.77
CA VAL A 220 13.90 14.64 -12.96
C VAL A 220 13.30 13.94 -11.73
N ARG A 221 13.93 12.86 -11.24
CA ARG A 221 13.43 12.18 -10.03
C ARG A 221 13.47 13.08 -8.82
N THR A 222 14.51 13.88 -8.65
CA THR A 222 14.63 14.82 -7.54
C THR A 222 13.52 15.86 -7.57
N ILE A 223 13.20 16.41 -8.74
CA ILE A 223 12.07 17.33 -8.92
C ILE A 223 10.74 16.64 -8.56
N VAL A 224 10.52 15.44 -9.08
CA VAL A 224 9.32 14.65 -8.75
C VAL A 224 9.20 14.42 -7.24
N MET A 225 10.29 14.01 -6.59
CA MET A 225 10.31 13.80 -5.13
C MET A 225 10.02 15.09 -4.36
N PHE A 226 10.52 16.23 -4.81
CA PHE A 226 10.22 17.53 -4.19
C PHE A 226 8.72 17.85 -4.26
N PHE A 227 8.10 17.73 -5.43
CA PHE A 227 6.64 17.93 -5.56
C PHE A 227 5.82 16.91 -4.77
N ALA A 228 6.27 15.67 -4.68
CA ALA A 228 5.63 14.65 -3.87
C ALA A 228 5.76 14.96 -2.36
N ALA A 229 6.91 15.44 -1.89
CA ALA A 229 7.08 15.85 -0.50
C ALA A 229 6.15 17.04 -0.16
N ALA A 230 6.09 18.04 -1.02
CA ALA A 230 5.21 19.19 -0.84
C ALA A 230 3.72 18.78 -0.86
N ALA A 231 3.31 17.86 -1.75
CA ALA A 231 1.94 17.33 -1.78
C ALA A 231 1.61 16.49 -0.54
N LEU A 232 2.56 15.69 -0.04
CA LEU A 232 2.40 14.92 1.20
C LEU A 232 2.13 15.85 2.39
N VAL A 233 2.91 16.92 2.53
CA VAL A 233 2.70 17.94 3.58
C VAL A 233 1.37 18.68 3.36
N GLY A 234 1.09 19.13 2.14
CA GLY A 234 -0.14 19.85 1.79
C GLY A 234 -1.42 19.03 1.96
N SER A 235 -1.32 17.70 1.89
CA SER A 235 -2.44 16.78 2.15
C SER A 235 -2.86 16.75 3.62
N LEU A 236 -1.99 17.17 4.54
CA LEU A 236 -2.18 17.07 6.00
C LEU A 236 -2.55 15.65 6.47
N SER A 237 -2.15 14.62 5.71
CA SER A 237 -2.38 13.21 6.07
C SER A 237 -1.31 12.74 7.05
N ARG A 238 -1.61 12.85 8.35
CA ARG A 238 -0.68 12.47 9.44
C ARG A 238 -0.20 11.02 9.30
N THR A 239 -1.11 10.12 9.00
CA THR A 239 -0.81 8.70 8.85
C THR A 239 0.15 8.44 7.69
N SER A 240 -0.09 9.05 6.52
CA SER A 240 0.79 8.89 5.37
C SER A 240 2.15 9.57 5.59
N LEU A 241 2.18 10.71 6.28
CA LEU A 241 3.44 11.37 6.66
C LEU A 241 4.27 10.50 7.59
N LEU A 242 3.64 9.94 8.65
CA LEU A 242 4.30 9.02 9.57
C LEU A 242 4.81 7.78 8.85
N ALA A 243 3.95 7.12 8.06
CA ALA A 243 4.30 5.92 7.32
C ALA A 243 5.46 6.15 6.34
N THR A 244 5.45 7.28 5.62
CA THR A 244 6.53 7.64 4.69
C THR A 244 7.84 7.91 5.42
N THR A 245 7.80 8.67 6.50
CA THR A 245 8.99 8.99 7.32
C THR A 245 9.61 7.72 7.88
N MET A 246 8.80 6.80 8.38
CA MET A 246 9.28 5.52 8.90
C MET A 246 9.85 4.61 7.80
N ALA A 247 9.21 4.56 6.64
CA ALA A 247 9.72 3.81 5.50
C ALA A 247 11.10 4.37 5.03
N ILE A 248 11.25 5.69 4.97
CA ILE A 248 12.53 6.35 4.67
C ILE A 248 13.58 6.03 5.75
N ALA A 249 13.22 6.06 7.03
CA ALA A 249 14.12 5.68 8.11
C ALA A 249 14.59 4.21 7.97
N VAL A 250 13.72 3.30 7.53
CA VAL A 250 14.09 1.91 7.25
C VAL A 250 15.05 1.81 6.06
N ILE A 251 14.89 2.59 5.00
CA ILE A 251 15.85 2.65 3.89
C ILE A 251 17.24 3.04 4.39
N PHE A 252 17.33 4.05 5.23
CA PHE A 252 18.60 4.57 5.76
C PHE A 252 19.05 3.93 7.08
N ARG A 253 18.36 2.89 7.56
CA ARG A 253 18.64 2.29 8.88
C ARG A 253 20.11 1.89 9.09
N SER A 254 20.80 1.46 8.03
CA SER A 254 22.21 1.11 8.09
C SER A 254 23.16 2.30 8.25
N HIS A 255 22.69 3.52 7.91
CA HIS A 255 23.45 4.76 8.01
C HIS A 255 23.12 5.54 9.28
N ILE A 256 21.85 5.51 9.72
CA ILE A 256 21.37 6.31 10.87
C ILE A 256 21.75 5.66 12.20
N PHE A 257 21.78 4.32 12.26
CA PHE A 257 22.00 3.61 13.50
C PHE A 257 23.15 2.62 13.39
N HIS A 258 23.96 2.50 14.44
CA HIS A 258 24.87 1.38 14.58
C HIS A 258 24.08 0.08 14.38
N ARG A 259 24.60 -0.80 13.51
CA ARG A 259 23.94 -2.02 12.98
C ARG A 259 23.11 -2.84 14.00
N ARG A 260 23.49 -2.75 15.30
CA ARG A 260 22.92 -3.54 16.39
C ARG A 260 21.65 -2.93 17.01
N TYR A 261 21.49 -1.59 16.93
CA TYR A 261 20.43 -0.86 17.62
C TYR A 261 19.41 -0.20 16.70
N ALA A 262 19.66 -0.21 15.40
CA ALA A 262 18.79 0.45 14.40
C ALA A 262 17.35 -0.04 14.44
N MET A 263 17.17 -1.34 14.43
CA MET A 263 15.82 -1.92 14.39
C MET A 263 15.11 -1.86 15.74
N PRO A 264 15.73 -2.22 16.87
CA PRO A 264 15.11 -1.98 18.17
C PRO A 264 14.69 -0.51 18.37
N ALA A 265 15.52 0.45 17.96
CA ALA A 265 15.18 1.86 18.07
C ALA A 265 13.98 2.28 17.20
N ILE A 266 13.90 1.81 15.94
CA ILE A 266 12.75 2.06 15.08
C ILE A 266 11.49 1.42 15.65
N VAL A 267 11.57 0.16 16.10
CA VAL A 267 10.41 -0.53 16.67
C VAL A 267 10.01 0.07 18.01
N CYS A 268 10.95 0.38 18.87
CA CYS A 268 10.64 1.10 20.12
C CYS A 268 10.01 2.47 19.82
N GLY A 269 10.48 3.16 18.77
CA GLY A 269 9.87 4.41 18.30
C GLY A 269 8.43 4.20 17.83
N VAL A 270 8.18 3.18 17.00
CA VAL A 270 6.83 2.83 16.51
C VAL A 270 5.92 2.40 17.64
N VAL A 271 6.38 1.44 18.43
CA VAL A 271 5.64 0.94 19.60
C VAL A 271 5.43 2.06 20.59
N GLY A 272 6.43 2.92 20.81
CA GLY A 272 6.33 4.08 21.67
C GLY A 272 5.29 5.09 21.17
N ILE A 273 5.27 5.38 19.88
CA ILE A 273 4.24 6.25 19.27
C ILE A 273 2.86 5.58 19.33
N ALA A 274 2.77 4.30 19.02
CA ALA A 274 1.51 3.56 19.12
C ALA A 274 1.00 3.49 20.57
N LEU A 275 1.90 3.23 21.53
CA LEU A 275 1.57 3.25 22.97
C LEU A 275 1.23 4.66 23.45
N LEU A 276 1.90 5.69 22.93
CA LEU A 276 1.57 7.07 23.25
C LEU A 276 0.15 7.42 22.75
N ILE A 277 -0.19 7.01 21.52
CA ILE A 277 -1.54 7.16 20.97
C ILE A 277 -2.55 6.39 21.83
N VAL A 278 -2.27 5.15 22.18
CA VAL A 278 -3.14 4.35 23.07
C VAL A 278 -3.20 4.95 24.47
N ALA A 279 -2.10 5.41 25.01
CA ALA A 279 -2.07 6.05 26.34
C ALA A 279 -2.87 7.35 26.37
N THR A 280 -2.80 8.17 25.31
CA THR A 280 -3.67 9.35 25.20
C THR A 280 -5.14 8.99 25.12
N MET A 281 -5.47 7.82 24.55
CA MET A 281 -6.84 7.32 24.50
C MET A 281 -7.35 6.78 25.85
N VAL A 282 -6.48 6.16 26.65
CA VAL A 282 -6.87 5.44 27.88
C VAL A 282 -6.78 6.32 29.12
N PHE A 283 -5.84 7.27 29.19
CA PHE A 283 -5.48 7.98 30.42
C PHE A 283 -5.93 9.43 30.50
N ASP A 284 -6.78 9.91 29.57
CA ASP A 284 -7.32 11.30 29.61
C ASP A 284 -6.23 12.35 29.89
N ILE A 285 -5.09 12.21 29.21
CA ILE A 285 -3.90 13.05 29.41
C ILE A 285 -4.16 14.52 28.99
N GLU A 286 -5.33 14.80 28.41
CA GLU A 286 -5.78 16.12 27.96
C GLU A 286 -5.63 17.22 28.99
N ALA A 287 -5.97 16.94 30.24
CA ALA A 287 -5.97 17.96 31.27
C ALA A 287 -4.57 18.49 31.68
N LYS A 288 -3.50 17.74 31.37
CA LYS A 288 -2.13 18.06 31.82
C LYS A 288 -1.15 18.51 30.75
N VAL A 289 -1.38 18.21 29.48
CA VAL A 289 -0.41 18.42 28.37
C VAL A 289 -1.00 19.28 27.23
N GLY A 290 -2.27 19.61 27.31
CA GLY A 290 -3.07 20.21 26.24
C GLY A 290 -2.49 21.42 25.51
N SER A 291 -1.83 22.33 26.20
CA SER A 291 -1.38 23.60 25.57
C SER A 291 -0.17 23.44 24.63
N LYS A 292 0.65 22.39 24.77
CA LYS A 292 1.84 22.17 23.94
C LYS A 292 1.63 21.18 22.77
N LEU A 293 0.59 20.35 22.84
CA LEU A 293 0.24 19.39 21.81
C LEU A 293 -0.67 19.98 20.73
N GLY A 294 -1.27 21.15 20.95
CA GLY A 294 -2.10 21.83 19.97
C GLY A 294 -1.45 22.07 18.60
N LEU A 295 -0.10 22.13 18.55
CA LEU A 295 0.66 22.21 17.29
C LEU A 295 0.58 20.94 16.42
N LEU A 296 0.20 19.80 17.01
CA LEU A 296 0.05 18.51 16.30
C LEU A 296 -1.42 18.22 15.92
N SER A 297 -2.36 19.03 16.41
CA SER A 297 -3.77 18.97 16.05
C SER A 297 -4.01 19.72 14.74
N LYS A 298 -4.97 19.25 13.92
CA LYS A 298 -5.36 19.94 12.68
C LYS A 298 -6.08 21.26 12.94
N SER A 299 -6.86 21.30 14.02
CA SER A 299 -7.69 22.44 14.43
C SER A 299 -7.06 23.28 15.55
N GLY A 300 -5.95 22.82 16.14
CA GLY A 300 -5.41 23.37 17.39
C GLY A 300 -6.11 22.82 18.64
N ASP A 301 -7.14 21.97 18.47
CA ASP A 301 -7.87 21.33 19.54
C ASP A 301 -7.25 19.97 19.91
N THR A 302 -6.98 19.79 21.20
CA THR A 302 -6.38 18.55 21.73
C THR A 302 -7.39 17.40 21.79
N ALA A 303 -8.69 17.68 21.87
CA ALA A 303 -9.76 16.69 21.81
C ALA A 303 -9.73 15.88 20.50
N GLU A 304 -9.29 16.50 19.41
CA GLU A 304 -9.08 15.81 18.12
C GLU A 304 -7.96 14.77 18.16
N LEU A 305 -6.95 14.96 19.00
CA LEU A 305 -5.85 13.99 19.16
C LEU A 305 -6.24 12.80 20.03
N THR A 306 -7.07 13.04 21.06
CA THR A 306 -7.44 12.03 22.04
C THR A 306 -8.58 11.15 21.58
N SER A 307 -9.57 11.69 20.85
CA SER A 307 -10.64 10.88 20.24
C SER A 307 -10.17 10.01 19.09
N ALA A 308 -8.87 10.10 18.69
CA ALA A 308 -8.37 9.50 17.46
C ALA A 308 -9.34 9.72 16.27
N THR A 309 -10.02 10.87 16.27
CA THR A 309 -11.06 11.27 15.31
C THR A 309 -12.26 10.30 15.25
N GLY A 310 -12.74 9.83 16.42
CA GLY A 310 -13.88 8.90 16.51
C GLY A 310 -13.57 7.44 16.18
N ARG A 311 -12.31 7.08 15.92
CA ARG A 311 -11.93 5.72 15.52
C ARG A 311 -12.15 4.68 16.61
N THR A 312 -12.03 5.04 17.86
CA THR A 312 -12.27 4.13 18.99
C THR A 312 -13.70 3.63 19.04
N GLU A 313 -14.67 4.50 18.76
CA GLU A 313 -16.10 4.14 18.68
C GLU A 313 -16.35 3.23 17.48
N ILE A 314 -15.77 3.57 16.31
CA ILE A 314 -15.84 2.74 15.11
C ILE A 314 -15.27 1.35 15.38
N TRP A 315 -14.11 1.24 16.04
CA TRP A 315 -13.46 -0.05 16.32
C TRP A 315 -14.27 -0.88 17.34
N ALA A 316 -14.87 -0.25 18.35
CA ALA A 316 -15.75 -0.94 19.30
C ALA A 316 -16.95 -1.54 18.57
N GLU A 317 -17.60 -0.76 17.68
CA GLU A 317 -18.72 -1.22 16.87
C GLU A 317 -18.29 -2.36 15.92
N VAL A 318 -17.13 -2.25 15.27
CA VAL A 318 -16.62 -3.33 14.40
C VAL A 318 -16.37 -4.61 15.19
N ILE A 319 -15.82 -4.53 16.40
CA ILE A 319 -15.57 -5.71 17.25
C ILE A 319 -16.90 -6.35 17.66
N TRP A 320 -17.89 -5.55 18.00
CA TRP A 320 -19.22 -6.04 18.30
C TRP A 320 -19.85 -6.75 17.08
N LEU A 321 -19.84 -6.13 15.90
CA LEU A 321 -20.33 -6.74 14.67
C LEU A 321 -19.61 -8.06 14.34
N VAL A 322 -18.29 -8.11 14.51
CA VAL A 322 -17.51 -9.36 14.29
C VAL A 322 -17.96 -10.45 15.26
N SER A 323 -18.32 -10.10 16.50
CA SER A 323 -18.84 -11.06 17.47
C SER A 323 -20.19 -11.67 17.11
N GLU A 324 -21.02 -10.92 16.36
CA GLU A 324 -22.31 -11.39 15.84
C GLU A 324 -22.18 -12.40 14.69
N ARG A 325 -21.11 -12.25 13.85
CA ARG A 325 -20.82 -13.16 12.73
C ARG A 325 -19.36 -13.60 12.69
N PRO A 326 -18.90 -14.40 13.68
CA PRO A 326 -17.47 -14.68 13.88
C PRO A 326 -16.84 -15.59 12.81
N LEU A 327 -17.61 -16.43 12.12
CA LEU A 327 -17.08 -17.43 11.20
C LEU A 327 -16.85 -16.92 9.78
N VAL A 328 -17.80 -16.17 9.22
CA VAL A 328 -17.79 -15.78 7.80
C VAL A 328 -17.86 -14.26 7.59
N GLY A 329 -18.10 -13.50 8.65
CA GLY A 329 -18.26 -12.05 8.58
C GLY A 329 -19.47 -11.59 7.76
N TYR A 330 -19.37 -10.40 7.20
CA TYR A 330 -20.48 -9.74 6.45
C TYR A 330 -20.21 -9.61 4.95
N GLY A 331 -19.04 -10.09 4.46
CA GLY A 331 -18.60 -9.89 3.10
C GLY A 331 -17.80 -8.60 2.89
N ALA A 332 -17.06 -8.54 1.79
CA ALA A 332 -16.27 -7.37 1.44
C ALA A 332 -17.15 -6.15 1.14
N ALA A 333 -16.61 -4.95 1.39
CA ALA A 333 -17.24 -3.67 1.08
C ALA A 333 -18.60 -3.39 1.79
N THR A 334 -18.89 -4.11 2.86
CA THR A 334 -20.15 -3.94 3.63
C THR A 334 -20.05 -2.89 4.74
N SER A 335 -18.83 -2.42 5.07
CA SER A 335 -18.59 -1.45 6.14
C SER A 335 -19.45 -0.19 6.01
N LYS A 336 -19.63 0.34 4.79
CA LYS A 336 -20.45 1.54 4.54
C LYS A 336 -21.94 1.39 4.91
N TYR A 337 -22.45 0.17 4.93
CA TYR A 337 -23.84 -0.11 5.34
C TYR A 337 -23.96 -0.38 6.82
N LEU A 338 -22.96 -1.04 7.40
CA LEU A 338 -22.95 -1.46 8.80
C LEU A 338 -22.57 -0.31 9.74
N LEU A 339 -21.64 0.54 9.29
CA LEU A 339 -21.08 1.62 10.09
C LEU A 339 -21.62 3.01 9.72
N LYS A 340 -22.72 3.08 8.96
CA LYS A 340 -23.28 4.34 8.40
C LYS A 340 -23.41 5.48 9.40
N ASP A 341 -23.70 5.16 10.66
CA ASP A 341 -23.91 6.14 11.72
C ASP A 341 -22.59 6.64 12.35
N TYR A 342 -21.47 5.96 12.06
CA TYR A 342 -20.14 6.29 12.60
C TYR A 342 -19.14 6.66 11.49
N SER A 343 -19.07 5.86 10.41
CA SER A 343 -18.10 6.05 9.33
C SER A 343 -18.46 5.18 8.12
N LEU A 344 -17.85 5.47 6.98
CA LEU A 344 -17.95 4.63 5.79
C LEU A 344 -16.94 3.47 5.79
N HIS A 345 -15.92 3.55 6.66
CA HIS A 345 -14.78 2.62 6.69
C HIS A 345 -14.40 2.25 8.12
N THR A 346 -13.79 1.08 8.28
CA THR A 346 -13.29 0.60 9.58
C THR A 346 -12.05 1.34 10.07
N HIS A 347 -11.35 2.07 9.21
CA HIS A 347 -10.07 2.74 9.48
C HIS A 347 -9.01 1.84 10.15
N ASN A 348 -9.05 0.54 9.88
CA ASN A 348 -8.06 -0.43 10.33
C ASN A 348 -8.07 -1.65 9.41
N LEU A 349 -6.91 -2.05 8.92
CA LEU A 349 -6.75 -3.16 7.98
C LEU A 349 -7.25 -4.49 8.54
N VAL A 350 -6.83 -4.83 9.77
CA VAL A 350 -7.16 -6.13 10.39
C VAL A 350 -8.64 -6.21 10.72
N LEU A 351 -9.19 -5.14 11.29
CA LEU A 351 -10.63 -5.07 11.60
C LEU A 351 -11.49 -5.10 10.33
N ASN A 352 -11.02 -4.49 9.23
CA ASN A 352 -11.73 -4.57 7.95
C ASN A 352 -11.80 -6.00 7.42
N VAL A 353 -10.70 -6.75 7.50
CA VAL A 353 -10.68 -8.16 7.10
C VAL A 353 -11.56 -8.99 8.04
N ALA A 354 -11.48 -8.77 9.36
CA ALA A 354 -12.31 -9.47 10.34
C ALA A 354 -13.81 -9.19 10.11
N LEU A 355 -14.20 -7.95 9.86
CA LEU A 355 -15.59 -7.59 9.54
C LEU A 355 -16.07 -8.29 8.27
N SER A 356 -15.20 -8.35 7.26
CA SER A 356 -15.54 -8.90 5.95
C SER A 356 -15.60 -10.43 5.94
N THR A 357 -14.72 -11.12 6.68
CA THR A 357 -14.45 -12.55 6.53
C THR A 357 -14.53 -13.34 7.84
N GLY A 358 -14.87 -12.69 8.95
CA GLY A 358 -14.90 -13.28 10.28
C GLY A 358 -13.54 -13.26 10.99
N VAL A 359 -13.54 -13.77 12.22
CA VAL A 359 -12.39 -13.76 13.13
C VAL A 359 -11.16 -14.45 12.54
N LEU A 360 -11.35 -15.60 11.86
CA LEU A 360 -10.25 -16.35 11.27
C LEU A 360 -9.52 -15.53 10.20
N GLY A 361 -10.23 -14.89 9.27
CA GLY A 361 -9.62 -14.02 8.28
C GLY A 361 -8.89 -12.83 8.92
N GLY A 362 -9.45 -12.25 9.97
CA GLY A 362 -8.80 -11.19 10.76
C GLY A 362 -7.50 -11.67 11.41
N ILE A 363 -7.49 -12.86 12.01
CA ILE A 363 -6.29 -13.49 12.59
C ILE A 363 -5.22 -13.71 11.52
N PHE A 364 -5.60 -14.21 10.33
CA PHE A 364 -4.66 -14.41 9.23
C PHE A 364 -4.09 -13.07 8.71
N ALA A 365 -4.93 -12.03 8.61
CA ALA A 365 -4.46 -10.70 8.21
C ALA A 365 -3.50 -10.09 9.25
N PHE A 366 -3.81 -10.23 10.55
CA PHE A 366 -2.92 -9.82 11.64
C PHE A 366 -1.58 -10.56 11.57
N TRP A 367 -1.63 -11.89 11.45
CA TRP A 367 -0.43 -12.71 11.38
C TRP A 367 0.43 -12.42 10.16
N MET A 368 -0.18 -12.18 9.00
CA MET A 368 0.51 -11.74 7.79
C MET A 368 1.29 -10.43 8.02
N CYS A 369 0.67 -9.44 8.65
CA CYS A 369 1.35 -8.19 8.99
C CYS A 369 2.47 -8.42 10.02
N LEU A 370 2.19 -9.17 11.08
CA LEU A 370 3.14 -9.45 12.16
C LEU A 370 4.37 -10.20 11.64
N GLU A 371 4.18 -11.22 10.81
CA GLU A 371 5.27 -11.98 10.19
C GLU A 371 6.17 -11.09 9.34
N ARG A 372 5.58 -10.18 8.56
CA ARG A 372 6.35 -9.22 7.76
C ARG A 372 7.12 -8.23 8.63
N VAL A 373 6.50 -7.71 9.67
CA VAL A 373 7.19 -6.83 10.64
C VAL A 373 8.32 -7.60 11.34
N PHE A 374 8.11 -8.85 11.73
CA PHE A 374 9.16 -9.68 12.34
C PHE A 374 10.33 -9.92 11.38
N LYS A 375 10.05 -10.14 10.10
CA LYS A 375 11.09 -10.33 9.06
C LYS A 375 11.99 -9.11 8.87
N LEU A 376 11.53 -7.89 9.18
CA LEU A 376 12.38 -6.69 9.15
C LEU A 376 13.64 -6.83 10.05
N PHE A 377 13.55 -7.65 11.09
CA PHE A 377 14.65 -7.88 12.04
C PHE A 377 15.60 -9.01 11.60
N VAL A 378 15.06 -10.01 10.90
CA VAL A 378 15.79 -11.23 10.54
C VAL A 378 16.43 -11.14 9.17
N THR A 379 15.65 -10.74 8.18
CA THR A 379 16.08 -10.62 6.79
C THR A 379 16.14 -9.15 6.37
N ARG A 380 17.17 -8.78 5.59
CA ARG A 380 17.34 -7.40 5.14
C ARG A 380 17.02 -7.31 3.65
N HIS A 381 15.86 -6.75 3.37
CA HIS A 381 15.46 -6.45 2.00
C HIS A 381 14.97 -5.00 1.92
N PRO A 382 15.87 -4.01 1.72
CA PRO A 382 15.54 -2.59 1.91
C PRO A 382 14.27 -2.13 1.19
N ILE A 383 14.05 -2.63 -0.04
CA ILE A 383 12.86 -2.25 -0.83
C ILE A 383 11.59 -2.85 -0.19
N ALA A 384 11.58 -4.17 0.03
CA ALA A 384 10.43 -4.84 0.63
C ALA A 384 10.14 -4.30 2.03
N ASP A 385 11.18 -4.11 2.84
CA ASP A 385 11.07 -3.62 4.21
C ASP A 385 10.45 -2.22 4.28
N ALA A 386 10.89 -1.29 3.41
CA ALA A 386 10.31 0.05 3.35
C ALA A 386 8.84 0.03 2.93
N LEU A 387 8.49 -0.79 1.93
CA LEU A 387 7.11 -0.93 1.48
C LEU A 387 6.22 -1.59 2.53
N VAL A 388 6.72 -2.61 3.23
CA VAL A 388 6.01 -3.25 4.37
C VAL A 388 5.70 -2.23 5.45
N VAL A 389 6.70 -1.46 5.89
CA VAL A 389 6.50 -0.45 6.93
C VAL A 389 5.49 0.60 6.49
N PHE A 390 5.60 1.10 5.26
CA PHE A 390 4.65 2.07 4.72
C PHE A 390 3.20 1.53 4.76
N VAL A 391 2.97 0.31 4.28
CA VAL A 391 1.63 -0.26 4.20
C VAL A 391 1.09 -0.64 5.59
N VAL A 392 1.92 -1.22 6.46
CA VAL A 392 1.47 -1.61 7.81
C VAL A 392 1.12 -0.39 8.65
N VAL A 393 1.96 0.66 8.63
CA VAL A 393 1.68 1.90 9.40
C VAL A 393 0.42 2.58 8.87
N ASN A 394 0.22 2.68 7.55
CA ASN A 394 -1.05 3.18 7.02
C ASN A 394 -2.22 2.27 7.42
N GLY A 395 -2.04 0.95 7.35
CA GLY A 395 -3.07 -0.04 7.67
C GLY A 395 -3.53 -0.08 9.13
N LEU A 396 -2.75 0.48 10.05
CA LEU A 396 -3.19 0.64 11.44
C LEU A 396 -4.30 1.69 11.59
N PHE A 397 -4.35 2.67 10.69
CA PHE A 397 -5.25 3.81 10.79
C PHE A 397 -6.14 4.02 9.57
N GLU A 398 -5.96 3.22 8.51
CA GLU A 398 -6.72 3.31 7.27
C GLU A 398 -6.98 1.91 6.69
N ASN A 399 -8.07 1.79 5.96
CA ASN A 399 -8.35 0.56 5.21
C ASN A 399 -7.63 0.60 3.85
N VAL A 400 -6.36 0.18 3.82
CA VAL A 400 -5.49 0.42 2.66
C VAL A 400 -5.43 -0.75 1.67
N ILE A 401 -5.32 -2.02 2.13
CA ILE A 401 -5.04 -3.16 1.23
C ILE A 401 -6.33 -3.70 0.60
N PHE A 402 -7.39 -3.84 1.38
CA PHE A 402 -8.64 -4.49 0.97
C PHE A 402 -9.78 -3.46 0.89
N SER A 403 -9.65 -2.50 -0.02
CA SER A 403 -10.71 -1.54 -0.32
C SER A 403 -11.79 -2.13 -1.23
N ILE A 404 -12.89 -1.40 -1.46
CA ILE A 404 -14.03 -1.85 -2.30
C ILE A 404 -13.55 -2.26 -3.69
N LEU A 405 -12.73 -1.43 -4.33
CA LEU A 405 -11.99 -1.80 -5.54
C LEU A 405 -10.51 -1.59 -5.27
N CYS A 406 -9.77 -2.68 -5.21
CA CYS A 406 -8.33 -2.67 -4.89
C CYS A 406 -7.52 -1.84 -5.89
N GLY A 407 -6.44 -1.25 -5.41
CA GLY A 407 -5.58 -0.36 -6.19
C GLY A 407 -4.13 -0.39 -5.74
N LEU A 408 -3.49 0.78 -5.75
CA LEU A 408 -2.08 0.96 -5.43
C LEU A 408 -1.63 0.32 -4.11
N PRO A 409 -2.31 0.50 -2.96
CA PRO A 409 -1.81 -0.07 -1.70
C PRO A 409 -1.77 -1.60 -1.73
N THR A 410 -2.78 -2.25 -2.33
CA THR A 410 -2.81 -3.70 -2.53
C THR A 410 -1.63 -4.15 -3.41
N MET A 411 -1.39 -3.43 -4.51
CA MET A 411 -0.26 -3.69 -5.41
C MET A 411 1.08 -3.55 -4.68
N ILE A 412 1.30 -2.48 -3.93
CA ILE A 412 2.52 -2.24 -3.14
C ILE A 412 2.73 -3.35 -2.12
N TRP A 413 1.66 -3.80 -1.46
CA TRP A 413 1.74 -4.93 -0.53
C TRP A 413 2.18 -6.22 -1.22
N ILE A 414 1.58 -6.55 -2.36
CA ILE A 414 1.95 -7.74 -3.14
C ILE A 414 3.41 -7.65 -3.61
N ILE A 415 3.87 -6.49 -4.08
CA ILE A 415 5.27 -6.26 -4.43
C ILE A 415 6.17 -6.54 -3.22
N ALA A 416 5.84 -5.99 -2.05
CA ALA A 416 6.62 -6.17 -0.84
C ALA A 416 6.70 -7.63 -0.39
N LEU A 417 5.62 -8.40 -0.56
CA LEU A 417 5.59 -9.84 -0.26
C LEU A 417 6.43 -10.66 -1.25
N ALA A 418 6.39 -10.32 -2.54
CA ALA A 418 7.00 -11.10 -3.61
C ALA A 418 8.53 -10.91 -3.70
N LEU A 419 9.04 -9.72 -3.40
CA LEU A 419 10.43 -9.34 -3.61
C LEU A 419 11.45 -10.30 -2.98
N PRO A 420 11.35 -10.69 -1.69
CA PRO A 420 12.32 -11.59 -1.08
C PRO A 420 12.39 -12.97 -1.76
N THR A 421 11.25 -13.48 -2.23
CA THR A 421 11.18 -14.76 -2.94
C THR A 421 11.81 -14.67 -4.32
N ILE A 422 11.56 -13.59 -5.06
CA ILE A 422 12.13 -13.38 -6.39
C ILE A 422 13.65 -13.29 -6.32
N ASP A 423 14.19 -12.58 -5.32
CA ASP A 423 15.63 -12.43 -5.16
C ASP A 423 16.30 -13.75 -4.72
N ALA A 424 15.66 -14.53 -3.85
CA ALA A 424 16.15 -15.85 -3.47
C ALA A 424 16.22 -16.79 -4.69
N THR A 425 15.18 -16.84 -5.51
CA THR A 425 15.15 -17.68 -6.73
C THR A 425 16.24 -17.28 -7.72
N LYS A 426 16.51 -15.98 -7.89
CA LYS A 426 17.59 -15.52 -8.77
C LYS A 426 18.98 -15.90 -8.25
N GLN A 427 19.19 -15.87 -6.93
CA GLN A 427 20.45 -16.31 -6.32
C GLN A 427 20.69 -17.81 -6.53
N GLU A 428 19.64 -18.63 -6.40
CA GLU A 428 19.70 -20.07 -6.68
C GLU A 428 20.03 -20.36 -8.16
N GLU A 429 19.40 -19.66 -9.10
CA GLU A 429 19.68 -19.80 -10.54
C GLU A 429 21.13 -19.40 -10.88
N GLN A 430 21.72 -18.42 -10.19
CA GLN A 430 23.09 -17.94 -10.42
C GLN A 430 24.15 -18.81 -9.74
N ASN A 431 23.82 -19.53 -8.67
CA ASN A 431 24.78 -20.37 -7.94
C ASN A 431 24.21 -21.75 -7.54
N PRO A 432 23.93 -22.62 -8.54
CA PRO A 432 23.30 -23.92 -8.30
C PRO A 432 24.17 -24.88 -7.46
N GLN A 433 25.49 -24.66 -7.38
CA GLN A 433 26.39 -25.50 -6.57
C GLN A 433 26.28 -25.20 -5.06
N ALA A 434 25.98 -23.97 -4.66
CA ALA A 434 25.81 -23.60 -3.25
C ALA A 434 24.55 -24.25 -2.66
N THR A 435 23.48 -24.32 -3.43
CA THR A 435 22.19 -24.92 -3.03
C THR A 435 22.33 -26.44 -2.77
N ASN A 436 23.04 -27.15 -3.65
CA ASN A 436 23.30 -28.59 -3.46
C ASN A 436 24.16 -28.90 -2.24
N LYS A 437 25.00 -27.98 -1.77
CA LYS A 437 25.83 -28.17 -0.58
C LYS A 437 25.02 -28.00 0.70
N ILE A 438 24.03 -27.11 0.72
CA ILE A 438 23.12 -26.90 1.87
C ILE A 438 22.18 -28.09 2.03
N LEU A 439 21.62 -28.62 0.92
CA LEU A 439 20.75 -29.80 0.92
C LEU A 439 21.46 -31.08 1.37
N ARG A 440 22.79 -31.18 1.21
CA ARG A 440 23.60 -32.32 1.69
C ARG A 440 24.00 -32.21 3.16
N LEU A 441 23.81 -31.06 3.81
CA LEU A 441 24.17 -30.80 5.20
C LEU A 441 22.95 -30.77 6.14
N SER A 442 21.73 -30.87 5.59
CA SER A 442 20.51 -31.11 6.40
C SER A 442 20.37 -32.62 6.64
N PRO A 443 20.44 -33.09 7.88
CA PRO A 443 20.27 -34.50 8.27
C PRO A 443 18.86 -34.97 7.99
#